data_207ea244b05668eb6e391a014700a5e8
#
_entry.id   207ea244b05668eb6e391a014700a5e8
#
_cell.length_a   1.000
_cell.length_b   1.000
_cell.length_c   1.000
_cell.angle_alpha   90.00
_cell.angle_beta   90.00
_cell.angle_gamma   90.00
#
_symmetry.space_group_name_H-M   'P 1'
#
loop_
_entity.id
_entity.type
_entity.pdbx_description
1 polymer ?
#
loop_
_entity_poly.entity_id
_entity_poly.type
_entity_poly.pdbx_seq_one_letter_code
_entity_poly.pdbx_strand_id
1 'polypeptide(L)'
;MLIKDQIIDKLKQNFNPSLLNVEDQSEMHRGHAGWNEKGESHFHIRISSSLFSGLSRIKQHRAIYEALTKKLVRKIHAISIEIISE
;
A
#
# COMPACT_ATOMS: atom_id res chain seq x y z
N MET A 1 12.66 1.60 10.98
CA MET A 1 11.36 2.14 10.55
C MET A 1 10.40 1.00 10.22
N LEU A 2 9.19 1.07 10.70
CA LEU A 2 8.18 0.06 10.39
C LEU A 2 7.84 0.06 8.90
N ILE A 3 7.46 -1.10 8.37
CA ILE A 3 7.07 -1.22 6.97
C ILE A 3 5.89 -0.29 6.66
N LYS A 4 4.91 -0.21 7.57
CA LYS A 4 3.78 0.71 7.44
C LYS A 4 4.25 2.15 7.22
N ASP A 5 5.20 2.60 8.03
CA ASP A 5 5.72 3.97 7.93
C ASP A 5 6.47 4.19 6.62
N GLN A 6 7.19 3.18 6.14
CA GLN A 6 7.86 3.26 4.84
C GLN A 6 6.86 3.39 3.70
N ILE A 7 5.76 2.64 3.77
CA ILE A 7 4.68 2.74 2.77
C ILE A 7 4.11 4.15 2.76
N ILE A 8 3.78 4.67 3.94
CA ILE A 8 3.20 6.02 4.07
C ILE A 8 4.14 7.08 3.49
N ASP A 9 5.41 7.03 3.84
CA ASP A 9 6.40 8.00 3.35
C ASP A 9 6.50 7.99 1.83
N LYS A 10 6.60 6.81 1.25
CA LYS A 10 6.74 6.67 -0.20
C LYS A 10 5.53 7.19 -0.94
N LEU A 11 4.34 6.88 -0.45
CA LEU A 11 3.11 7.33 -1.10
C LEU A 11 2.89 8.83 -0.94
N LYS A 12 3.24 9.40 0.21
CA LYS A 12 3.17 10.85 0.40
C LYS A 12 4.12 11.59 -0.53
N GLN A 13 5.34 11.11 -0.66
CA GLN A 13 6.35 11.75 -1.49
C GLN A 13 6.01 11.71 -2.98
N ASN A 14 5.40 10.61 -3.44
CA ASN A 14 5.15 10.41 -4.87
C ASN A 14 3.80 10.93 -5.34
N PHE A 15 2.79 10.98 -4.48
CA PHE A 15 1.43 11.27 -4.92
C PHE A 15 0.79 12.48 -4.25
N ASN A 16 1.38 13.01 -3.19
CA ASN A 16 0.81 14.11 -2.42
C ASN A 16 -0.70 13.91 -2.20
N PRO A 17 -1.11 12.79 -1.61
CA PRO A 17 -2.53 12.40 -1.58
C PRO A 17 -3.37 13.31 -0.69
N SER A 18 -4.62 13.53 -1.09
CA SER A 18 -5.61 14.22 -0.26
C SER A 18 -6.16 13.31 0.83
N LEU A 19 -6.09 11.99 0.61
CA LEU A 19 -6.46 10.98 1.58
C LEU A 19 -5.46 9.83 1.49
N LEU A 20 -4.96 9.39 2.64
CA LEU A 20 -4.06 8.22 2.70
C LEU A 20 -4.30 7.50 4.00
N ASN A 21 -4.69 6.24 3.90
CA ASN A 21 -4.84 5.36 5.04
C ASN A 21 -4.14 4.04 4.72
N VAL A 22 -3.20 3.65 5.57
CA VAL A 22 -2.48 2.38 5.44
C VAL A 22 -2.76 1.57 6.70
N GLU A 23 -3.39 0.43 6.52
CA GLU A 23 -3.79 -0.44 7.64
C GLU A 23 -3.03 -1.74 7.59
N ASP A 24 -2.43 -2.11 8.71
CA ASP A 24 -1.80 -3.43 8.88
C ASP A 24 -2.89 -4.42 9.24
N GLN A 25 -3.22 -5.33 8.32
CA GLN A 25 -4.27 -6.32 8.48
C GLN A 25 -3.72 -7.71 8.80
N SER A 26 -2.48 -7.81 9.27
CA SER A 26 -1.83 -9.09 9.54
C SER A 26 -2.63 -9.97 10.49
N GLU A 27 -3.26 -9.41 11.50
CA GLU A 27 -4.07 -10.16 12.47
C GLU A 27 -5.31 -10.79 11.82
N MET A 28 -5.85 -10.19 10.77
CA MET A 28 -6.99 -10.75 10.04
C MET A 28 -6.62 -12.02 9.28
N HIS A 29 -5.32 -12.25 9.07
CA HIS A 29 -4.80 -13.41 8.34
C HIS A 29 -4.07 -14.38 9.26
N ARG A 30 -4.30 -14.28 10.56
CA ARG A 30 -3.64 -15.14 11.56
C ARG A 30 -3.84 -16.61 11.24
N GLY A 31 -2.75 -17.34 11.19
CA GLY A 31 -2.79 -18.76 10.84
C GLY A 31 -2.91 -19.07 9.37
N HIS A 32 -3.09 -18.06 8.52
CA HIS A 32 -3.15 -18.22 7.06
C HIS A 32 -1.75 -18.14 6.46
N ALA A 33 -1.64 -18.55 5.19
CA ALA A 33 -0.37 -18.49 4.48
C ALA A 33 0.16 -17.05 4.48
N GLY A 34 1.46 -16.89 4.74
CA GLY A 34 2.10 -15.59 4.75
C GLY A 34 1.99 -14.83 6.06
N TRP A 35 1.17 -15.30 7.00
CA TRP A 35 1.07 -14.66 8.29
C TRP A 35 2.33 -14.94 9.13
N ASN A 36 2.78 -13.94 9.91
CA ASN A 36 3.85 -14.12 10.88
C ASN A 36 3.52 -13.36 12.18
N GLU A 37 4.17 -13.78 13.26
CA GLU A 37 3.89 -13.23 14.60
C GLU A 37 4.29 -11.77 14.75
N LYS A 38 5.21 -11.29 13.93
CA LYS A 38 5.69 -9.91 13.98
C LYS A 38 4.71 -8.94 13.36
N GLY A 39 3.70 -9.43 12.63
CA GLY A 39 2.80 -8.59 11.87
C GLY A 39 3.47 -8.08 10.60
N GLU A 40 2.92 -6.99 10.05
CA GLU A 40 3.47 -6.31 8.87
C GLU A 40 3.58 -7.19 7.62
N SER A 41 2.73 -8.21 7.50
CA SER A 41 2.71 -9.11 6.34
C SER A 41 1.59 -8.79 5.34
N HIS A 42 0.50 -8.15 5.81
CA HIS A 42 -0.67 -7.85 4.99
C HIS A 42 -1.09 -6.42 5.24
N PHE A 43 -1.18 -5.62 4.15
CA PHE A 43 -1.56 -4.21 4.26
C PHE A 43 -2.74 -3.88 3.35
N HIS A 44 -3.60 -2.99 3.82
CA HIS A 44 -4.64 -2.40 3.01
C HIS A 44 -4.37 -0.90 2.87
N ILE A 45 -4.30 -0.42 1.63
CA ILE A 45 -4.01 0.97 1.32
C ILE A 45 -5.26 1.61 0.73
N ARG A 46 -5.70 2.71 1.32
CA ARG A 46 -6.75 3.57 0.76
C ARG A 46 -6.11 4.91 0.44
N ILE A 47 -6.19 5.32 -0.82
CA ILE A 47 -5.51 6.52 -1.27
C ILE A 47 -6.36 7.29 -2.27
N SER A 48 -6.29 8.62 -2.19
CA SER A 48 -6.90 9.52 -3.15
C SER A 48 -5.89 10.58 -3.54
N SER A 49 -5.67 10.74 -4.84
CA SER A 49 -4.73 11.73 -5.37
C SER A 49 -5.14 12.13 -6.77
N SER A 50 -4.97 13.42 -7.08
CA SER A 50 -5.24 13.93 -8.41
C SER A 50 -4.39 13.28 -9.50
N LEU A 51 -3.23 12.73 -9.12
CA LEU A 51 -2.33 12.07 -10.06
C LEU A 51 -2.90 10.76 -10.63
N PHE A 52 -3.92 10.19 -10.00
CA PHE A 52 -4.59 9.00 -10.52
C PHE A 52 -5.69 9.31 -11.54
N SER A 53 -6.07 10.58 -11.67
CA SER A 53 -7.13 10.98 -12.59
C SER A 53 -6.75 10.66 -14.04
N GLY A 54 -7.67 10.03 -14.76
CA GLY A 54 -7.44 9.66 -16.16
C GLY A 54 -6.62 8.40 -16.37
N LEU A 55 -6.09 7.79 -15.30
CA LEU A 55 -5.35 6.53 -15.42
C LEU A 55 -6.29 5.33 -15.30
N SER A 56 -5.98 4.27 -16.06
CA SER A 56 -6.68 3.00 -15.90
C SER A 56 -6.34 2.39 -14.53
N ARG A 57 -7.19 1.46 -14.08
CA ARG A 57 -6.95 0.76 -12.81
C ARG A 57 -5.57 0.10 -12.77
N ILE A 58 -5.19 -0.55 -13.88
CA ILE A 58 -3.89 -1.21 -13.98
C ILE A 58 -2.74 -0.20 -13.83
N LYS A 59 -2.86 0.95 -14.51
CA LYS A 59 -1.84 1.99 -14.43
C LYS A 59 -1.75 2.60 -13.05
N GLN A 60 -2.89 2.80 -12.37
CA GLN A 60 -2.92 3.31 -11.01
C GLN A 60 -2.19 2.36 -10.06
N HIS A 61 -2.47 1.07 -10.14
CA HIS A 61 -1.83 0.07 -9.30
C HIS A 61 -0.33 -0.03 -9.59
N ARG A 62 0.06 0.00 -10.86
CA ARG A 62 1.48 -0.01 -11.23
C ARG A 62 2.22 1.19 -10.65
N ALA A 63 1.61 2.37 -10.70
CA ALA A 63 2.23 3.57 -10.16
C ALA A 63 2.49 3.43 -8.66
N ILE A 64 1.55 2.84 -7.93
CA ILE A 64 1.71 2.59 -6.49
C ILE A 64 2.85 1.61 -6.23
N TYR A 65 2.89 0.49 -6.94
CA TYR A 65 3.97 -0.50 -6.77
C TYR A 65 5.33 0.07 -7.12
N GLU A 66 5.43 0.88 -8.16
CA GLU A 66 6.68 1.55 -8.52
C GLU A 66 7.13 2.52 -7.42
N ALA A 67 6.20 3.27 -6.85
CA ALA A 67 6.49 4.19 -5.75
C ALA A 67 7.00 3.46 -4.51
N LEU A 68 6.42 2.29 -4.20
CA LEU A 68 6.83 1.50 -3.06
C LEU A 68 8.21 0.84 -3.24
N THR A 69 8.62 0.61 -4.46
CA THR A 69 9.84 -0.08 -4.88
C THR A 69 9.74 -1.60 -4.70
N LYS A 70 10.46 -2.33 -5.54
CA LYS A 70 10.49 -3.80 -5.47
C LYS A 70 11.04 -4.30 -4.14
N LYS A 71 12.03 -3.58 -3.60
CA LYS A 71 12.66 -3.97 -2.34
C LYS A 71 11.66 -3.97 -1.19
N LEU A 72 10.82 -2.94 -1.13
CA LEU A 72 9.81 -2.84 -0.07
C LEU A 72 8.69 -3.87 -0.28
N VAL A 73 8.20 -4.00 -1.51
CA VAL A 73 7.12 -4.94 -1.86
C VAL A 73 7.49 -6.38 -1.52
N ARG A 74 8.75 -6.76 -1.72
CA ARG A 74 9.22 -8.11 -1.40
C ARG A 74 9.13 -8.46 0.08
N LYS A 75 9.10 -7.47 0.96
CA LYS A 75 8.98 -7.68 2.40
C LYS A 75 7.54 -7.91 2.84
N ILE A 76 6.58 -7.75 1.93
CA ILE A 76 5.15 -7.79 2.23
C ILE A 76 4.55 -8.99 1.50
N HIS A 77 3.75 -9.80 2.21
CA HIS A 77 3.09 -10.96 1.60
C HIS A 77 1.96 -10.53 0.68
N ALA A 78 1.11 -9.61 1.11
CA ALA A 78 -0.03 -9.17 0.33
C ALA A 78 -0.34 -7.68 0.56
N ILE A 79 -0.72 -7.00 -0.52
CA ILE A 79 -1.13 -5.60 -0.49
C ILE A 79 -2.48 -5.50 -1.20
N SER A 80 -3.46 -4.91 -0.51
CA SER A 80 -4.75 -4.59 -1.07
C SER A 80 -4.83 -3.08 -1.26
N ILE A 81 -5.28 -2.64 -2.43
CA ILE A 81 -5.27 -1.22 -2.78
C ILE A 81 -6.69 -0.79 -3.16
N GLU A 82 -7.16 0.28 -2.52
CA GLU A 82 -8.42 0.93 -2.84
C GLU A 82 -8.12 2.38 -3.20
N ILE A 83 -8.40 2.75 -4.45
CA ILE A 83 -8.19 4.11 -4.93
C ILE A 83 -9.54 4.81 -4.93
N ILE A 84 -9.59 5.93 -4.21
CA ILE A 84 -10.82 6.67 -4.01
C ILE A 84 -10.78 7.92 -4.90
N SER A 85 -11.85 8.14 -5.66
CA SER A 85 -11.96 9.34 -6.51
C SER A 85 -12.03 10.59 -5.64
N GLU A 86 -11.31 11.61 -6.07
CA GLU A 86 -11.37 12.91 -5.42
C GLU A 86 -12.67 13.63 -5.71
#